data_ff9b64b6ac344fd4a22602186bdc170c
#
_entry.id   ff9b64b6ac344fd4a22602186bdc170c
#
_cell.length_a   1.000
_cell.length_b   1.000
_cell.length_c   1.000
_cell.angle_alpha   90.00
_cell.angle_beta   90.00
_cell.angle_gamma   90.00
#
_symmetry.space_group_name_H-M   'P 1'
#
loop_
_entity.id
_entity.type
_entity.pdbx_description
1 polymer ?
#
loop_
_entity_poly.entity_id
_entity_poly.type
_entity_poly.pdbx_seq_one_letter_code
_entity_poly.pdbx_strand_id
1 'polypeptide(L)'
;MIYKFQENRVRRAYMGGARIDAFKNRNCTQNGRYPEEWIASTVTAFNPDCIVENEGLSICENGSLFKDIIEQKPGEILGEEQFFKYGGNLSILVKLLDSTERLVIQCHPTTQFAREHFGSPFGKSECWYIVDCDPTACVYLGFKKGVTKETWQALFEKQDIQGMLNCLNKFKVAPNELWFVAGGVPHAIGGGSLIIELQEPSDLMVIPERVTTSGIVLNESKLHGGLGFEKMFDCFDYASYSEEEIKAKYCRKASWAENRLCDVVDETLTDCFAMHTMMLKGQTSLDLGQSYAVAIVLDGSFDMDTTSGKLHFQKGDSFFIGANSGPLAFSGFAKLVLCSPKRLIY
;
A
#
# COMPACT_ATOMS: atom_id res chain seq x y z
N MET A 1 -7.83 -21.60 -4.12
CA MET A 1 -8.40 -20.67 -5.15
C MET A 1 -7.36 -19.61 -5.45
N ILE A 2 -7.00 -19.43 -6.74
CA ILE A 2 -6.00 -18.47 -7.19
C ILE A 2 -6.69 -17.54 -8.20
N TYR A 3 -6.52 -16.21 -8.03
CA TYR A 3 -7.07 -15.23 -8.94
C TYR A 3 -5.96 -14.35 -9.52
N LYS A 4 -5.94 -14.21 -10.84
CA LYS A 4 -5.12 -13.27 -11.58
C LYS A 4 -6.00 -12.12 -12.08
N PHE A 5 -5.40 -10.95 -12.24
CA PHE A 5 -6.14 -9.72 -12.53
C PHE A 5 -5.68 -9.07 -13.82
N GLN A 6 -6.61 -8.37 -14.46
CA GLN A 6 -6.29 -7.41 -15.50
C GLN A 6 -5.55 -6.22 -14.89
N GLU A 7 -4.94 -5.40 -15.72
CA GLU A 7 -4.30 -4.16 -15.30
C GLU A 7 -5.31 -3.22 -14.63
N ASN A 8 -4.98 -2.73 -13.43
CA ASN A 8 -5.84 -1.83 -12.65
C ASN A 8 -5.07 -0.56 -12.27
N ARG A 9 -4.75 0.26 -13.28
CA ARG A 9 -4.05 1.54 -13.11
C ARG A 9 -5.02 2.59 -12.60
N VAL A 10 -4.61 3.30 -11.55
CA VAL A 10 -5.43 4.30 -10.87
C VAL A 10 -4.85 5.68 -11.07
N ARG A 11 -5.73 6.63 -11.44
CA ARG A 11 -5.37 8.03 -11.66
C ARG A 11 -5.08 8.74 -10.35
N ARG A 12 -4.02 9.57 -10.35
CA ARG A 12 -3.63 10.40 -9.21
C ARG A 12 -3.27 11.84 -9.62
N ALA A 13 -3.11 12.71 -8.63
CA ALA A 13 -2.69 14.08 -8.83
C ALA A 13 -1.15 14.25 -8.94
N TYR A 14 -0.42 13.16 -9.16
CA TYR A 14 1.03 13.15 -9.38
C TYR A 14 1.40 12.26 -10.56
N MET A 15 2.62 12.39 -11.03
CA MET A 15 3.12 11.72 -12.24
C MET A 15 3.96 10.50 -11.88
N GLY A 16 3.85 9.46 -12.72
CA GLY A 16 4.64 8.23 -12.60
C GLY A 16 4.09 7.12 -13.47
N GLY A 17 4.47 5.89 -13.18
CA GLY A 17 3.95 4.68 -13.79
C GLY A 17 4.92 3.95 -14.71
N ALA A 18 5.94 4.64 -15.25
CA ALA A 18 6.92 4.01 -16.13
C ALA A 18 7.72 2.88 -15.46
N ARG A 19 8.02 3.02 -14.16
CA ARG A 19 8.72 1.97 -13.40
C ARG A 19 7.84 0.74 -13.18
N ILE A 20 6.52 0.92 -13.01
CA ILE A 20 5.58 -0.21 -12.93
C ILE A 20 5.58 -0.96 -14.25
N ASP A 21 5.52 -0.25 -15.39
CA ASP A 21 5.52 -0.87 -16.70
C ASP A 21 6.84 -1.62 -16.98
N ALA A 22 7.98 -1.01 -16.64
CA ALA A 22 9.28 -1.66 -16.74
C ALA A 22 9.38 -2.90 -15.83
N PHE A 23 8.89 -2.82 -14.60
CA PHE A 23 8.86 -3.93 -13.64
C PHE A 23 8.02 -5.11 -14.16
N LYS A 24 6.89 -4.82 -14.83
CA LYS A 24 5.97 -5.80 -15.39
C LYS A 24 6.27 -6.15 -16.85
N ASN A 25 7.44 -5.75 -17.40
CA ASN A 25 7.86 -6.00 -18.79
C ASN A 25 6.82 -5.52 -19.83
N ARG A 26 6.14 -4.41 -19.58
CA ARG A 26 5.22 -3.79 -20.52
C ARG A 26 5.97 -2.87 -21.49
N ASN A 27 5.48 -2.76 -22.73
CA ASN A 27 6.13 -1.97 -23.77
C ASN A 27 5.93 -0.44 -23.64
N CYS A 28 4.99 0.02 -22.80
CA CYS A 28 4.71 1.43 -22.61
C CYS A 28 5.38 1.90 -21.31
N THR A 29 6.48 2.65 -21.43
CA THR A 29 7.26 3.14 -20.28
C THR A 29 7.17 4.66 -20.15
N GLN A 30 5.98 5.23 -20.31
CA GLN A 30 5.77 6.67 -20.18
C GLN A 30 5.16 7.01 -18.83
N ASN A 31 5.70 8.05 -18.20
CA ASN A 31 5.09 8.63 -17.01
C ASN A 31 3.81 9.37 -17.36
N GLY A 32 2.79 9.17 -16.55
CA GLY A 32 1.48 9.77 -16.72
C GLY A 32 0.77 9.95 -15.38
N ARG A 33 -0.51 10.21 -15.45
CA ARG A 33 -1.39 10.37 -14.29
C ARG A 33 -1.93 9.05 -13.72
N TYR A 34 -1.33 7.91 -14.10
CA TYR A 34 -1.67 6.57 -13.63
C TYR A 34 -0.48 5.91 -12.93
N PRO A 35 0.03 6.54 -11.84
CA PRO A 35 1.25 6.12 -11.17
C PRO A 35 1.06 4.96 -10.20
N GLU A 36 -0.16 4.49 -9.99
CA GLU A 36 -0.48 3.38 -9.09
C GLU A 36 -1.14 2.24 -9.86
N GLU A 37 -0.88 1.00 -9.46
CA GLU A 37 -1.61 -0.19 -9.88
C GLU A 37 -2.12 -0.92 -8.63
N TRP A 38 -3.45 -1.01 -8.48
CA TRP A 38 -4.10 -1.62 -7.35
C TRP A 38 -4.35 -3.11 -7.59
N ILE A 39 -3.88 -3.96 -6.71
CA ILE A 39 -3.86 -5.41 -6.87
C ILE A 39 -4.93 -6.03 -5.97
N ALA A 40 -5.78 -6.88 -6.53
CA ALA A 40 -6.88 -7.55 -5.84
C ALA A 40 -7.78 -6.58 -5.06
N SER A 41 -7.93 -5.35 -5.53
CA SER A 41 -8.61 -4.28 -4.81
C SER A 41 -10.13 -4.40 -4.87
N THR A 42 -10.76 -4.19 -3.72
CA THR A 42 -12.21 -3.95 -3.57
C THR A 42 -12.53 -2.51 -3.17
N VAL A 43 -11.54 -1.62 -3.23
CA VAL A 43 -11.63 -0.21 -2.84
C VAL A 43 -11.82 0.65 -4.09
N THR A 44 -12.79 1.56 -4.05
CA THR A 44 -12.98 2.59 -5.08
C THR A 44 -12.04 3.76 -4.81
N ALA A 45 -11.33 4.21 -5.84
CA ALA A 45 -10.44 5.37 -5.73
C ALA A 45 -11.22 6.68 -5.60
N PHE A 46 -10.74 7.59 -4.75
CA PHE A 46 -11.33 8.91 -4.58
C PHE A 46 -10.64 9.96 -5.46
N ASN A 47 -11.20 10.21 -6.63
CA ASN A 47 -10.74 11.20 -7.61
C ASN A 47 -11.87 12.18 -7.97
N PRO A 48 -12.20 13.17 -7.10
CA PRO A 48 -13.35 14.07 -7.32
C PRO A 48 -13.23 14.92 -8.59
N ASP A 49 -12.02 15.16 -9.09
CA ASP A 49 -11.78 15.94 -10.31
C ASP A 49 -11.94 15.12 -11.60
N CYS A 50 -12.04 13.81 -11.51
CA CYS A 50 -12.18 12.91 -12.65
C CYS A 50 -12.81 11.59 -12.20
N ILE A 51 -14.13 11.54 -12.21
CA ILE A 51 -14.88 10.37 -11.77
C ILE A 51 -14.87 9.33 -12.89
N VAL A 52 -14.24 8.20 -12.62
CA VAL A 52 -14.27 7.00 -13.47
C VAL A 52 -15.02 5.91 -12.71
N GLU A 53 -16.05 5.35 -13.34
CA GLU A 53 -16.83 4.28 -12.72
C GLU A 53 -15.95 3.07 -12.40
N ASN A 54 -16.07 2.56 -11.16
CA ASN A 54 -15.31 1.41 -10.66
C ASN A 54 -13.78 1.59 -10.65
N GLU A 55 -13.25 2.81 -10.78
CA GLU A 55 -11.81 3.04 -10.68
C GLU A 55 -11.26 2.50 -9.36
N GLY A 56 -10.22 1.70 -9.43
CA GLY A 56 -9.61 1.03 -8.29
C GLY A 56 -10.14 -0.37 -7.99
N LEU A 57 -11.33 -0.75 -8.45
CA LEU A 57 -11.83 -2.11 -8.31
C LEU A 57 -11.10 -3.06 -9.26
N SER A 58 -10.58 -4.18 -8.76
CA SER A 58 -9.89 -5.16 -9.60
C SER A 58 -10.84 -6.02 -10.39
N ILE A 59 -10.50 -6.25 -11.66
CA ILE A 59 -11.19 -7.15 -12.59
C ILE A 59 -10.31 -8.39 -12.76
N CYS A 60 -10.87 -9.58 -12.56
CA CYS A 60 -10.18 -10.84 -12.81
C CYS A 60 -9.93 -11.03 -14.33
N GLU A 61 -8.97 -11.88 -14.71
CA GLU A 61 -8.66 -12.17 -16.11
C GLU A 61 -9.89 -12.65 -16.92
N ASN A 62 -10.85 -13.30 -16.26
CA ASN A 62 -12.10 -13.74 -16.88
C ASN A 62 -13.15 -12.61 -17.09
N GLY A 63 -12.81 -11.37 -16.73
CA GLY A 63 -13.69 -10.20 -16.87
C GLY A 63 -14.65 -9.92 -15.70
N SER A 64 -14.66 -10.75 -14.67
CA SER A 64 -15.55 -10.55 -13.51
C SER A 64 -14.93 -9.55 -12.53
N LEU A 65 -15.74 -8.70 -11.90
CA LEU A 65 -15.30 -7.88 -10.78
C LEU A 65 -14.92 -8.80 -9.58
N PHE A 66 -13.75 -8.57 -9.01
CA PHE A 66 -13.28 -9.40 -7.90
C PHE A 66 -14.16 -9.23 -6.66
N LYS A 67 -14.69 -8.04 -6.45
CA LYS A 67 -15.64 -7.75 -5.37
C LYS A 67 -16.87 -8.64 -5.46
N ASP A 68 -17.46 -8.79 -6.65
CA ASP A 68 -18.65 -9.61 -6.86
C ASP A 68 -18.36 -11.09 -6.63
N ILE A 69 -17.16 -11.56 -6.97
CA ILE A 69 -16.71 -12.94 -6.70
C ILE A 69 -16.62 -13.18 -5.20
N ILE A 70 -16.04 -12.23 -4.44
CA ILE A 70 -15.95 -12.32 -2.98
C ILE A 70 -17.35 -12.34 -2.35
N GLU A 71 -18.26 -11.47 -2.79
CA GLU A 71 -19.63 -11.40 -2.24
C GLU A 71 -20.40 -12.72 -2.39
N GLN A 72 -20.11 -13.53 -3.40
CA GLN A 72 -20.75 -14.83 -3.60
C GLN A 72 -20.24 -15.89 -2.61
N LYS A 73 -18.99 -15.84 -2.19
CA LYS A 73 -18.34 -16.85 -1.36
C LYS A 73 -17.32 -16.25 -0.36
N PRO A 74 -17.73 -15.30 0.48
CA PRO A 74 -16.79 -14.53 1.28
C PRO A 74 -15.98 -15.39 2.27
N GLY A 75 -16.61 -16.34 2.97
CA GLY A 75 -15.93 -17.23 3.90
C GLY A 75 -14.91 -18.16 3.24
N GLU A 76 -15.22 -18.65 2.02
CA GLU A 76 -14.27 -19.48 1.27
C GLU A 76 -13.05 -18.70 0.81
N ILE A 77 -13.23 -17.43 0.38
CA ILE A 77 -12.19 -16.61 -0.25
C ILE A 77 -11.36 -15.87 0.80
N LEU A 78 -12.03 -15.28 1.81
CA LEU A 78 -11.37 -14.45 2.82
C LEU A 78 -11.00 -15.23 4.09
N GLY A 79 -11.62 -16.37 4.32
CA GLY A 79 -11.57 -17.11 5.58
C GLY A 79 -12.66 -16.64 6.56
N GLU A 80 -13.15 -17.56 7.39
CA GLU A 80 -14.29 -17.33 8.29
C GLU A 80 -14.04 -16.19 9.29
N GLU A 81 -12.82 -16.07 9.83
CA GLU A 81 -12.47 -15.02 10.77
C GLU A 81 -12.56 -13.62 10.14
N GLN A 82 -12.01 -13.45 8.91
CA GLN A 82 -12.06 -12.20 8.17
C GLN A 82 -13.49 -11.84 7.76
N PHE A 83 -14.23 -12.84 7.29
CA PHE A 83 -15.64 -12.66 6.96
C PHE A 83 -16.47 -12.24 8.17
N PHE A 84 -16.29 -12.87 9.32
CA PHE A 84 -16.98 -12.50 10.55
C PHE A 84 -16.68 -11.08 10.99
N LYS A 85 -15.41 -10.62 10.85
CA LYS A 85 -14.96 -9.32 11.32
C LYS A 85 -15.30 -8.17 10.35
N TYR A 86 -15.23 -8.41 9.04
CA TYR A 86 -15.28 -7.35 8.02
C TYR A 86 -16.32 -7.61 6.91
N GLY A 87 -17.11 -8.69 6.99
CA GLY A 87 -18.05 -9.09 5.94
C GLY A 87 -17.32 -9.48 4.66
N GLY A 88 -17.89 -9.11 3.53
CA GLY A 88 -17.31 -9.37 2.20
C GLY A 88 -16.19 -8.40 1.79
N ASN A 89 -15.62 -7.61 2.71
CA ASN A 89 -14.56 -6.66 2.38
C ASN A 89 -13.17 -7.23 2.67
N LEU A 90 -12.24 -7.02 1.74
CA LEU A 90 -10.83 -7.19 2.04
C LEU A 90 -10.42 -6.19 3.13
N SER A 91 -9.64 -6.64 4.10
CA SER A 91 -9.11 -5.78 5.17
C SER A 91 -7.75 -5.14 4.83
N ILE A 92 -7.28 -5.35 3.60
CA ILE A 92 -6.05 -4.75 3.08
C ILE A 92 -6.25 -4.21 1.66
N LEU A 93 -5.44 -3.23 1.29
CA LEU A 93 -5.24 -2.78 -0.07
C LEU A 93 -3.75 -2.84 -0.40
N VAL A 94 -3.42 -3.49 -1.53
CA VAL A 94 -2.05 -3.65 -2.02
C VAL A 94 -1.89 -2.91 -3.33
N LYS A 95 -0.81 -2.13 -3.47
CA LYS A 95 -0.53 -1.34 -4.66
C LYS A 95 0.93 -1.47 -5.08
N LEU A 96 1.18 -1.36 -6.38
CA LEU A 96 2.43 -0.86 -6.91
C LEU A 96 2.29 0.65 -7.06
N LEU A 97 3.26 1.41 -6.56
CA LEU A 97 3.30 2.86 -6.64
C LEU A 97 4.64 3.30 -7.23
N ASP A 98 4.58 4.11 -8.28
CA ASP A 98 5.74 4.76 -8.89
C ASP A 98 5.52 6.27 -8.90
N SER A 99 6.42 7.03 -8.27
CA SER A 99 6.36 8.47 -8.28
C SER A 99 7.62 9.06 -8.92
N THR A 100 7.44 9.93 -9.91
CA THR A 100 8.56 10.69 -10.50
C THR A 100 8.81 12.01 -9.79
N GLU A 101 7.88 12.44 -8.96
CA GLU A 101 7.92 13.67 -8.18
C GLU A 101 7.54 13.41 -6.72
N ARG A 102 7.83 14.34 -5.82
CA ARG A 102 7.37 14.22 -4.43
C ARG A 102 5.84 14.28 -4.38
N LEU A 103 5.23 13.30 -3.73
CA LEU A 103 3.82 13.35 -3.38
C LEU A 103 3.60 14.49 -2.37
N VAL A 104 2.40 15.06 -2.36
CA VAL A 104 2.02 16.06 -1.35
C VAL A 104 2.18 15.50 0.05
N ILE A 105 2.49 16.36 1.02
CA ILE A 105 2.43 15.97 2.42
C ILE A 105 0.99 15.57 2.74
N GLN A 106 0.84 14.46 3.43
CA GLN A 106 -0.46 13.91 3.80
C GLN A 106 -0.41 13.30 5.19
N CYS A 107 -1.59 13.09 5.74
CA CYS A 107 -1.79 12.32 6.96
C CYS A 107 -3.02 11.45 6.79
N HIS A 108 -2.94 10.23 7.26
CA HIS A 108 -4.04 9.29 7.26
C HIS A 108 -4.67 9.18 8.65
N PRO A 109 -6.00 8.99 8.76
CA PRO A 109 -6.63 8.85 10.05
C PRO A 109 -6.24 7.54 10.74
N THR A 110 -6.16 7.55 12.05
CA THR A 110 -6.19 6.32 12.84
C THR A 110 -7.56 5.65 12.68
N THR A 111 -7.67 4.34 12.97
CA THR A 111 -8.96 3.63 12.93
C THR A 111 -10.00 4.29 13.85
N GLN A 112 -9.59 4.79 15.03
CA GLN A 112 -10.49 5.51 15.92
C GLN A 112 -11.00 6.79 15.28
N PHE A 113 -10.11 7.65 14.77
CA PHE A 113 -10.49 8.91 14.11
C PHE A 113 -11.38 8.66 12.88
N ALA A 114 -11.08 7.61 12.11
CA ALA A 114 -11.88 7.23 10.95
C ALA A 114 -13.33 6.83 11.33
N ARG A 115 -13.49 6.07 12.39
CA ARG A 115 -14.83 5.71 12.91
C ARG A 115 -15.62 6.93 13.38
N GLU A 116 -14.99 7.82 14.12
CA GLU A 116 -15.64 8.98 14.71
C GLU A 116 -16.00 10.06 13.68
N HIS A 117 -15.20 10.24 12.63
CA HIS A 117 -15.30 11.39 11.75
C HIS A 117 -15.59 11.06 10.29
N PHE A 118 -15.30 9.84 9.84
CA PHE A 118 -15.55 9.41 8.47
C PHE A 118 -16.57 8.27 8.36
N GLY A 119 -17.04 7.72 9.50
CA GLY A 119 -17.94 6.56 9.51
C GLY A 119 -17.30 5.29 8.91
N SER A 120 -15.97 5.24 8.83
CA SER A 120 -15.22 4.12 8.28
C SER A 120 -14.79 3.15 9.38
N PRO A 121 -14.93 1.83 9.19
CA PRO A 121 -14.38 0.85 10.13
C PRO A 121 -12.85 0.76 10.07
N PHE A 122 -12.23 1.35 9.03
CA PHE A 122 -10.80 1.32 8.78
C PHE A 122 -10.21 2.73 8.86
N GLY A 123 -9.02 2.84 9.45
CA GLY A 123 -8.12 3.96 9.27
C GLY A 123 -7.35 3.86 7.96
N LYS A 124 -6.10 4.33 7.97
CA LYS A 124 -5.17 4.07 6.87
C LYS A 124 -3.73 4.04 7.38
N SER A 125 -3.43 3.09 8.28
CA SER A 125 -2.04 2.70 8.49
C SER A 125 -1.52 2.04 7.21
N GLU A 126 -0.25 2.28 6.87
CA GLU A 126 0.34 1.75 5.64
C GLU A 126 1.81 1.41 5.82
N CYS A 127 2.38 0.69 4.89
CA CYS A 127 3.81 0.50 4.81
C CYS A 127 4.28 0.50 3.35
N TRP A 128 5.54 0.88 3.15
CA TRP A 128 6.19 1.03 1.85
C TRP A 128 7.40 0.10 1.77
N TYR A 129 7.27 -0.98 1.01
CA TYR A 129 8.42 -1.81 0.67
C TYR A 129 9.07 -1.26 -0.60
N ILE A 130 10.33 -0.86 -0.50
CA ILE A 130 11.08 -0.26 -1.61
C ILE A 130 11.58 -1.38 -2.53
N VAL A 131 10.99 -1.48 -3.72
CA VAL A 131 11.39 -2.45 -4.76
C VAL A 131 12.61 -1.96 -5.50
N ASP A 132 12.58 -0.70 -5.92
CA ASP A 132 13.66 -0.01 -6.66
C ASP A 132 13.60 1.48 -6.40
N CYS A 133 14.73 2.18 -6.46
CA CYS A 133 14.75 3.61 -6.27
C CYS A 133 16.00 4.29 -6.86
N ASP A 134 15.85 5.58 -7.17
CA ASP A 134 16.97 6.43 -7.53
C ASP A 134 17.89 6.69 -6.33
N PRO A 135 19.17 7.03 -6.54
CA PRO A 135 20.09 7.33 -5.45
C PRO A 135 19.68 8.52 -4.57
N THR A 136 18.79 9.37 -5.06
CA THR A 136 18.27 10.56 -4.36
C THR A 136 16.90 10.37 -3.74
N ALA A 137 16.29 9.21 -3.93
CA ALA A 137 14.97 8.90 -3.41
C ALA A 137 14.94 8.99 -1.88
N CYS A 138 13.85 9.53 -1.37
CA CYS A 138 13.68 9.75 0.06
C CYS A 138 12.20 9.67 0.46
N VAL A 139 11.98 9.55 1.76
CA VAL A 139 10.67 9.70 2.39
C VAL A 139 10.75 10.74 3.50
N TYR A 140 9.62 11.38 3.78
CA TYR A 140 9.43 12.26 4.92
C TYR A 140 8.46 11.58 5.87
N LEU A 141 8.80 11.48 7.18
CA LEU A 141 8.00 10.70 8.12
C LEU A 141 8.07 11.29 9.53
N GLY A 142 6.91 11.66 10.07
CA GLY A 142 6.74 12.13 11.44
C GLY A 142 7.34 13.50 11.72
N PHE A 143 6.77 14.18 12.70
CA PHE A 143 7.26 15.49 13.13
C PHE A 143 8.61 15.42 13.83
N LYS A 144 9.43 16.43 13.57
CA LYS A 144 10.63 16.73 14.36
C LYS A 144 10.24 17.32 15.72
N LYS A 145 11.16 17.23 16.69
CA LYS A 145 10.98 17.82 18.02
C LYS A 145 10.66 19.31 17.95
N GLY A 146 9.65 19.73 18.73
CA GLY A 146 9.24 21.14 18.83
C GLY A 146 8.17 21.59 17.85
N VAL A 147 7.70 20.74 16.96
CA VAL A 147 6.55 21.05 16.08
C VAL A 147 5.26 20.95 16.89
N THR A 148 4.46 22.01 16.89
CA THR A 148 3.15 22.07 17.54
C THR A 148 2.03 22.21 16.49
N LYS A 149 0.79 21.97 16.90
CA LYS A 149 -0.39 22.15 16.05
C LYS A 149 -0.47 23.59 15.52
N GLU A 150 -0.20 24.58 16.36
CA GLU A 150 -0.25 26.00 16.00
C GLU A 150 0.82 26.36 14.97
N THR A 151 2.04 25.84 15.15
CA THR A 151 3.12 26.02 14.18
C THR A 151 2.75 25.38 12.82
N TRP A 152 2.20 24.19 12.86
CA TRP A 152 1.79 23.46 11.66
C TRP A 152 0.65 24.17 10.91
N GLN A 153 -0.36 24.66 11.64
CA GLN A 153 -1.45 25.45 11.08
C GLN A 153 -0.95 26.77 10.46
N ALA A 154 -0.03 27.49 11.13
CA ALA A 154 0.52 28.73 10.61
C ALA A 154 1.32 28.53 9.30
N LEU A 155 2.02 27.41 9.15
CA LEU A 155 2.71 27.04 7.90
C LEU A 155 1.69 26.69 6.80
N PHE A 156 0.63 25.97 7.14
CA PHE A 156 -0.46 25.66 6.21
C PHE A 156 -1.15 26.92 5.69
N GLU A 157 -1.50 27.85 6.56
CA GLU A 157 -2.16 29.09 6.16
C GLU A 157 -1.35 29.90 5.17
N LYS A 158 -0.02 29.94 5.36
CA LYS A 158 0.92 30.61 4.46
C LYS A 158 1.27 29.79 3.23
N GLN A 159 0.90 28.52 3.19
CA GLN A 159 1.37 27.53 2.20
C GLN A 159 2.91 27.53 2.09
N ASP A 160 3.58 27.63 3.24
CA ASP A 160 5.02 27.49 3.33
C ASP A 160 5.42 26.01 3.26
N ILE A 161 5.44 25.47 2.05
CA ILE A 161 5.70 24.05 1.79
C ILE A 161 7.08 23.65 2.30
N GLN A 162 8.11 24.50 2.08
CA GLN A 162 9.46 24.21 2.55
C GLN A 162 9.52 24.21 4.10
N GLY A 163 8.83 25.15 4.74
CA GLY A 163 8.66 25.17 6.19
C GLY A 163 8.00 23.90 6.72
N MET A 164 6.92 23.45 6.06
CA MET A 164 6.27 22.18 6.40
C MET A 164 7.18 20.97 6.22
N LEU A 165 7.92 20.87 5.12
CA LEU A 165 8.89 19.78 4.91
C LEU A 165 10.03 19.80 5.94
N ASN A 166 10.45 20.98 6.38
CA ASN A 166 11.47 21.13 7.42
C ASN A 166 10.98 20.67 8.80
N CYS A 167 9.66 20.64 9.03
CA CYS A 167 9.05 20.08 10.23
C CYS A 167 9.07 18.55 10.27
N LEU A 168 9.33 17.87 9.15
CA LEU A 168 9.33 16.41 9.05
C LEU A 168 10.75 15.86 9.04
N ASN A 169 10.91 14.63 9.58
CA ASN A 169 12.14 13.88 9.44
C ASN A 169 12.28 13.36 8.00
N LYS A 170 13.46 13.50 7.40
CA LYS A 170 13.74 13.09 6.02
C LYS A 170 14.72 11.93 6.01
N PHE A 171 14.35 10.85 5.32
CA PHE A 171 15.16 9.64 5.22
C PHE A 171 15.46 9.32 3.76
N LYS A 172 16.72 9.05 3.46
CA LYS A 172 17.10 8.39 2.22
C LYS A 172 16.64 6.93 2.28
N VAL A 173 16.07 6.44 1.19
CA VAL A 173 15.59 5.04 1.09
C VAL A 173 16.50 4.20 0.22
N ALA A 174 16.43 2.88 0.40
CA ALA A 174 17.16 1.90 -0.40
C ALA A 174 16.28 0.68 -0.71
N PRO A 175 16.53 -0.03 -1.83
CA PRO A 175 15.83 -1.27 -2.12
C PRO A 175 15.92 -2.28 -0.97
N ASN A 176 14.86 -3.04 -0.77
CA ASN A 176 14.71 -4.01 0.30
C ASN A 176 14.52 -3.41 1.71
N GLU A 177 14.32 -2.10 1.82
CA GLU A 177 13.81 -1.47 3.05
C GLU A 177 12.29 -1.42 3.03
N LEU A 178 11.71 -1.48 4.24
CA LEU A 178 10.30 -1.23 4.51
C LEU A 178 10.19 -0.07 5.49
N TRP A 179 9.28 0.86 5.19
CA TRP A 179 8.92 1.98 6.06
C TRP A 179 7.46 1.89 6.45
N PHE A 180 7.16 1.77 7.74
CA PHE A 180 5.81 1.74 8.28
C PHE A 180 5.32 3.15 8.61
N VAL A 181 4.08 3.44 8.30
CA VAL A 181 3.40 4.72 8.55
C VAL A 181 2.12 4.46 9.35
N ALA A 182 2.14 4.76 10.61
CA ALA A 182 0.94 4.65 11.44
C ALA A 182 -0.07 5.75 11.09
N GLY A 183 -1.35 5.46 11.29
CA GLY A 183 -2.38 6.51 11.24
C GLY A 183 -2.05 7.67 12.18
N GLY A 184 -2.30 8.89 11.74
CA GLY A 184 -1.94 10.14 12.43
C GLY A 184 -0.54 10.67 12.09
N VAL A 185 0.35 9.87 11.54
CA VAL A 185 1.72 10.29 11.25
C VAL A 185 1.80 11.06 9.93
N PRO A 186 2.23 12.35 9.94
CA PRO A 186 2.43 13.13 8.72
C PRO A 186 3.59 12.55 7.91
N HIS A 187 3.41 12.49 6.58
CA HIS A 187 4.41 11.89 5.71
C HIS A 187 4.33 12.40 4.27
N ALA A 188 5.39 12.12 3.50
CA ALA A 188 5.39 12.27 2.05
C ALA A 188 6.39 11.29 1.43
N ILE A 189 6.04 10.71 0.29
CA ILE A 189 6.98 9.95 -0.54
C ILE A 189 7.68 10.93 -1.48
N GLY A 190 9.00 10.91 -1.51
CA GLY A 190 9.81 11.63 -2.50
C GLY A 190 9.70 10.98 -3.88
N GLY A 191 10.18 11.69 -4.90
CA GLY A 191 10.23 11.14 -6.26
C GLY A 191 11.31 10.07 -6.41
N GLY A 192 11.14 9.20 -7.41
CA GLY A 192 12.14 8.25 -7.87
C GLY A 192 12.12 6.88 -7.19
N SER A 193 10.97 6.40 -6.71
CA SER A 193 10.85 5.08 -6.10
C SER A 193 9.76 4.24 -6.75
N LEU A 194 10.00 2.95 -6.90
CA LEU A 194 8.99 1.91 -7.11
C LEU A 194 8.73 1.21 -5.77
N ILE A 195 7.49 1.23 -5.32
CA ILE A 195 7.09 0.79 -3.98
C ILE A 195 5.98 -0.26 -4.10
N ILE A 196 6.02 -1.28 -3.25
CA ILE A 196 4.83 -2.04 -2.86
C ILE A 196 4.27 -1.35 -1.62
N GLU A 197 3.09 -0.77 -1.75
CA GLU A 197 2.33 -0.20 -0.65
C GLU A 197 1.29 -1.21 -0.17
N LEU A 198 1.33 -1.53 1.11
CA LEU A 198 0.31 -2.32 1.80
C LEU A 198 -0.33 -1.43 2.86
N GLN A 199 -1.66 -1.34 2.85
CA GLN A 199 -2.42 -0.44 3.72
C GLN A 199 -3.75 -1.02 4.19
N GLU A 200 -4.36 -0.39 5.20
CA GLU A 200 -5.79 -0.57 5.49
C GLU A 200 -6.63 -0.17 4.27
N PRO A 201 -7.78 -0.83 4.00
CA PRO A 201 -8.51 -0.71 2.74
C PRO A 201 -9.36 0.56 2.67
N SER A 202 -8.73 1.71 2.77
CA SER A 202 -9.38 3.01 2.61
C SER A 202 -8.54 3.95 1.75
N ASP A 203 -9.18 4.97 1.16
CA ASP A 203 -8.51 6.07 0.45
C ASP A 203 -8.65 7.38 1.24
N LEU A 204 -8.77 7.28 2.58
CA LEU A 204 -8.91 8.41 3.50
C LEU A 204 -7.58 9.12 3.70
N MET A 205 -7.60 10.45 3.56
CA MET A 205 -6.43 11.29 3.80
C MET A 205 -6.82 12.72 4.11
N VAL A 206 -5.91 13.45 4.75
CA VAL A 206 -5.91 14.89 4.84
C VAL A 206 -4.59 15.43 4.29
N ILE A 207 -4.65 16.56 3.55
CA ILE A 207 -3.54 17.09 2.78
C ILE A 207 -3.32 18.56 3.14
N PRO A 208 -2.21 18.94 3.76
CA PRO A 208 -1.93 20.34 4.10
C PRO A 208 -1.31 21.16 2.95
N GLU A 209 -1.18 20.59 1.75
CA GLU A 209 -0.72 21.31 0.56
C GLU A 209 -1.89 21.56 -0.40
N ARG A 210 -2.09 22.81 -0.82
CA ARG A 210 -3.15 23.19 -1.78
C ARG A 210 -2.79 22.93 -3.23
N VAL A 211 -1.49 22.82 -3.52
CA VAL A 211 -0.95 22.65 -4.86
C VAL A 211 0.08 21.54 -4.84
N THR A 212 -0.02 20.61 -5.80
CA THR A 212 0.96 19.51 -5.93
C THR A 212 2.33 20.03 -6.42
N THR A 213 3.34 19.18 -6.33
CA THR A 213 4.69 19.48 -6.84
C THR A 213 4.67 19.82 -8.33
N SER A 214 3.81 19.21 -9.12
CA SER A 214 3.59 19.50 -10.55
C SER A 214 2.64 20.69 -10.84
N GLY A 215 2.23 21.44 -9.81
CA GLY A 215 1.44 22.66 -9.96
C GLY A 215 -0.07 22.46 -10.12
N ILE A 216 -0.60 21.28 -9.78
CA ILE A 216 -2.03 21.04 -9.82
C ILE A 216 -2.66 21.58 -8.54
N VAL A 217 -3.67 22.44 -8.71
CA VAL A 217 -4.50 22.92 -7.59
C VAL A 217 -5.44 21.79 -7.17
N LEU A 218 -5.38 21.40 -5.92
CA LEU A 218 -6.24 20.35 -5.36
C LEU A 218 -7.61 20.91 -4.99
N ASN A 219 -8.63 20.10 -5.18
CA ASN A 219 -9.98 20.43 -4.70
C ASN A 219 -9.99 20.50 -3.18
N GLU A 220 -10.65 21.52 -2.61
CA GLU A 220 -10.68 21.77 -1.17
C GLU A 220 -11.24 20.58 -0.40
N SER A 221 -12.29 19.91 -0.93
CA SER A 221 -12.85 18.70 -0.31
C SER A 221 -11.83 17.57 -0.17
N LYS A 222 -10.84 17.51 -1.07
CA LYS A 222 -9.75 16.53 -1.03
C LYS A 222 -8.72 16.88 0.07
N LEU A 223 -8.55 18.16 0.40
CA LEU A 223 -7.58 18.58 1.40
C LEU A 223 -7.98 18.11 2.80
N HIS A 224 -9.23 18.27 3.16
CA HIS A 224 -9.73 17.95 4.51
C HIS A 224 -10.72 16.77 4.54
N GLY A 225 -10.97 16.07 3.44
CA GLY A 225 -11.84 14.89 3.39
C GLY A 225 -13.28 15.15 3.86
N GLY A 226 -13.77 16.41 3.77
CA GLY A 226 -15.09 16.79 4.27
C GLY A 226 -15.14 17.29 5.74
N LEU A 227 -14.02 17.20 6.47
CA LEU A 227 -13.96 17.59 7.91
C LEU A 227 -13.98 19.10 8.15
N GLY A 228 -13.59 19.91 7.14
CA GLY A 228 -13.21 21.29 7.31
C GLY A 228 -11.80 21.47 7.88
N PHE A 229 -11.20 22.63 7.66
CA PHE A 229 -9.79 22.85 8.00
C PHE A 229 -9.51 22.84 9.51
N GLU A 230 -10.43 23.28 10.34
CA GLU A 230 -10.25 23.24 11.78
C GLU A 230 -10.06 21.80 12.28
N LYS A 231 -10.95 20.89 11.86
CA LYS A 231 -10.94 19.48 12.28
C LYS A 231 -9.85 18.67 11.59
N MET A 232 -9.43 19.05 10.38
CA MET A 232 -8.36 18.39 9.64
C MET A 232 -7.08 18.24 10.48
N PHE A 233 -6.73 19.27 11.28
CA PHE A 233 -5.52 19.26 12.10
C PHE A 233 -5.59 18.35 13.31
N ASP A 234 -6.77 17.87 13.71
CA ASP A 234 -6.93 16.85 14.75
C ASP A 234 -6.56 15.44 14.24
N CYS A 235 -6.48 15.25 12.91
CA CYS A 235 -6.04 14.00 12.33
C CYS A 235 -4.53 13.72 12.55
N PHE A 236 -3.72 14.75 12.80
CA PHE A 236 -2.28 14.65 12.97
C PHE A 236 -1.91 14.26 14.40
N ASP A 237 -1.01 13.28 14.53
CA ASP A 237 -0.32 12.98 15.77
C ASP A 237 0.91 13.90 15.90
N TYR A 238 0.86 14.82 16.86
CA TYR A 238 1.96 15.76 17.13
C TYR A 238 3.06 15.19 18.03
N ALA A 239 3.03 13.87 18.31
CA ALA A 239 4.18 13.20 18.92
C ALA A 239 5.39 13.36 17.99
N SER A 240 6.49 13.77 18.56
CA SER A 240 7.69 14.14 17.84
C SER A 240 8.88 13.28 18.25
N TYR A 241 9.68 12.90 17.29
CA TYR A 241 10.78 11.95 17.47
C TYR A 241 12.06 12.45 16.78
N SER A 242 13.21 11.98 17.23
CA SER A 242 14.45 12.14 16.48
C SER A 242 14.47 11.21 15.25
N GLU A 243 15.40 11.45 14.34
CA GLU A 243 15.58 10.57 13.16
C GLU A 243 15.90 9.13 13.57
N GLU A 244 16.72 8.94 14.62
CA GLU A 244 17.08 7.62 15.15
C GLU A 244 15.86 6.89 15.73
N GLU A 245 15.03 7.61 16.50
CA GLU A 245 13.80 7.05 17.09
C GLU A 245 12.80 6.63 16.01
N ILE A 246 12.58 7.47 14.97
CA ILE A 246 11.72 7.14 13.82
C ILE A 246 12.25 5.91 13.10
N LYS A 247 13.55 5.90 12.77
CA LYS A 247 14.16 4.78 12.04
C LYS A 247 14.10 3.48 12.82
N ALA A 248 14.36 3.51 14.11
CA ALA A 248 14.26 2.33 14.96
C ALA A 248 12.81 1.80 15.06
N LYS A 249 11.84 2.71 15.11
CA LYS A 249 10.42 2.37 15.29
C LYS A 249 9.79 1.87 13.99
N TYR A 250 10.05 2.52 12.85
CA TYR A 250 9.27 2.38 11.62
C TYR A 250 10.03 1.78 10.43
N CYS A 251 11.37 1.73 10.46
CA CYS A 251 12.15 1.14 9.37
C CYS A 251 12.49 -0.33 9.69
N ARG A 252 12.31 -1.19 8.70
CA ARG A 252 12.77 -2.59 8.72
C ARG A 252 13.57 -2.87 7.45
N LYS A 253 14.45 -3.84 7.52
CA LYS A 253 15.11 -4.40 6.34
C LYS A 253 14.59 -5.82 6.14
N ALA A 254 14.03 -6.09 4.96
CA ALA A 254 13.50 -7.40 4.66
C ALA A 254 14.62 -8.44 4.63
N SER A 255 14.35 -9.60 5.20
CA SER A 255 15.19 -10.79 5.14
C SER A 255 14.57 -11.80 4.16
N TRP A 256 15.39 -12.70 3.63
CA TRP A 256 14.97 -13.70 2.65
C TRP A 256 15.45 -15.08 3.08
N ALA A 257 14.55 -16.05 3.07
CA ALA A 257 14.88 -17.44 3.36
C ALA A 257 14.38 -18.37 2.24
N GLU A 258 15.16 -19.40 1.93
CA GLU A 258 14.80 -20.42 0.94
C GLU A 258 13.60 -21.21 1.46
N ASN A 259 12.53 -21.23 0.65
CA ASN A 259 11.32 -22.02 0.87
C ASN A 259 10.64 -21.78 2.25
N ARG A 260 10.81 -20.59 2.83
CA ARG A 260 10.22 -20.20 4.10
C ARG A 260 9.85 -18.72 4.08
N LEU A 261 8.72 -18.39 4.70
CA LEU A 261 8.31 -17.01 4.92
C LEU A 261 9.23 -16.32 5.93
N CYS A 262 9.55 -15.06 5.68
CA CYS A 262 10.23 -14.16 6.61
C CYS A 262 9.30 -12.98 6.87
N ASP A 263 9.01 -12.71 8.13
CA ASP A 263 8.19 -11.58 8.53
C ASP A 263 8.94 -10.26 8.25
N VAL A 264 8.27 -9.32 7.61
CA VAL A 264 8.74 -7.94 7.40
C VAL A 264 7.85 -6.97 8.15
N VAL A 265 6.53 -7.21 8.12
CA VAL A 265 5.53 -6.56 8.97
C VAL A 265 4.82 -7.65 9.76
N ASP A 266 4.83 -7.51 11.06
CA ASP A 266 4.17 -8.38 12.01
C ASP A 266 3.47 -7.57 13.12
N GLU A 267 2.91 -8.24 14.09
CA GLU A 267 2.19 -7.66 15.22
C GLU A 267 3.02 -6.70 16.11
N THR A 268 4.34 -6.68 15.97
CA THR A 268 5.21 -5.72 16.68
C THR A 268 5.16 -4.32 16.05
N LEU A 269 4.75 -4.22 14.79
CA LEU A 269 4.53 -2.96 14.08
C LEU A 269 3.06 -2.57 14.06
N THR A 270 2.18 -3.51 13.71
CA THR A 270 0.74 -3.27 13.55
C THR A 270 -0.05 -4.58 13.61
N ASP A 271 -1.30 -4.49 14.05
CA ASP A 271 -2.29 -5.56 13.99
C ASP A 271 -3.25 -5.43 12.76
N CYS A 272 -3.03 -4.42 11.92
CA CYS A 272 -3.89 -4.15 10.77
C CYS A 272 -3.63 -5.09 9.59
N PHE A 273 -2.35 -5.48 9.39
CA PHE A 273 -1.90 -6.33 8.28
C PHE A 273 -0.52 -6.92 8.54
N ALA A 274 -0.11 -7.84 7.67
CA ALA A 274 1.24 -8.40 7.69
C ALA A 274 1.84 -8.47 6.29
N MET A 275 3.18 -8.40 6.22
CA MET A 275 3.94 -8.56 4.98
C MET A 275 5.06 -9.57 5.21
N HIS A 276 5.20 -10.48 4.26
CA HIS A 276 6.21 -11.53 4.27
C HIS A 276 7.02 -11.52 2.98
N THR A 277 8.25 -11.99 3.08
CA THR A 277 9.10 -12.28 1.93
C THR A 277 9.44 -13.76 1.89
N MET A 278 9.63 -14.31 0.70
CA MET A 278 10.04 -15.70 0.50
C MET A 278 10.93 -15.81 -0.74
N MET A 279 11.99 -16.60 -0.63
CA MET A 279 12.78 -17.03 -1.79
C MET A 279 12.40 -18.48 -2.12
N LEU A 280 11.65 -18.65 -3.20
CA LEU A 280 11.29 -19.95 -3.72
C LEU A 280 12.50 -20.55 -4.47
N LYS A 281 12.85 -21.79 -4.17
CA LYS A 281 13.96 -22.50 -4.81
C LYS A 281 13.67 -23.99 -4.98
N GLY A 282 13.59 -24.44 -6.23
CA GLY A 282 13.27 -25.82 -6.57
C GLY A 282 11.80 -26.15 -6.33
N GLN A 283 11.53 -27.31 -5.77
CA GLN A 283 10.17 -27.74 -5.40
C GLN A 283 9.90 -27.47 -3.92
N THR A 284 8.76 -26.87 -3.63
CA THR A 284 8.33 -26.59 -2.27
C THR A 284 6.80 -26.48 -2.20
N SER A 285 6.26 -26.41 -0.99
CA SER A 285 4.84 -26.15 -0.77
C SER A 285 4.65 -25.05 0.28
N LEU A 286 3.57 -24.31 0.14
CA LEU A 286 3.14 -23.28 1.09
C LEU A 286 1.66 -23.49 1.40
N ASP A 287 1.32 -23.50 2.67
CA ASP A 287 -0.07 -23.49 3.14
C ASP A 287 -0.31 -22.19 3.93
N LEU A 288 -1.29 -21.39 3.50
CA LEU A 288 -1.64 -20.16 4.19
C LEU A 288 -2.70 -20.38 5.29
N GLY A 289 -3.13 -21.63 5.49
CA GLY A 289 -4.19 -21.98 6.43
C GLY A 289 -5.50 -21.28 6.08
N GLN A 290 -6.08 -20.62 7.08
CA GLN A 290 -7.37 -19.91 6.98
C GLN A 290 -7.21 -18.43 6.63
N SER A 291 -6.09 -18.02 6.01
CA SER A 291 -5.83 -16.63 5.63
C SER A 291 -5.66 -16.51 4.12
N TYR A 292 -6.08 -15.38 3.57
CA TYR A 292 -5.75 -15.02 2.19
C TYR A 292 -4.44 -14.24 2.11
N ALA A 293 -3.87 -14.17 0.92
CA ALA A 293 -2.74 -13.30 0.63
C ALA A 293 -2.80 -12.73 -0.79
N VAL A 294 -2.24 -11.53 -0.95
CA VAL A 294 -1.87 -10.95 -2.25
C VAL A 294 -0.37 -11.16 -2.44
N ALA A 295 0.00 -11.84 -3.51
CA ALA A 295 1.39 -12.15 -3.83
C ALA A 295 1.88 -11.31 -5.01
N ILE A 296 3.15 -10.87 -4.94
CA ILE A 296 3.84 -10.14 -6.01
C ILE A 296 5.18 -10.83 -6.26
N VAL A 297 5.48 -11.14 -7.53
CA VAL A 297 6.74 -11.76 -7.95
C VAL A 297 7.76 -10.64 -8.22
N LEU A 298 8.77 -10.51 -7.36
CA LEU A 298 9.81 -9.49 -7.51
C LEU A 298 10.88 -9.90 -8.52
N ASP A 299 11.19 -11.19 -8.60
CA ASP A 299 12.25 -11.71 -9.46
C ASP A 299 12.05 -13.20 -9.74
N GLY A 300 12.57 -13.68 -10.89
CA GLY A 300 12.50 -15.07 -11.30
C GLY A 300 11.16 -15.50 -11.86
N SER A 301 10.94 -16.82 -11.89
CA SER A 301 9.70 -17.45 -12.36
C SER A 301 9.48 -18.81 -11.70
N PHE A 302 8.23 -19.23 -11.63
CA PHE A 302 7.84 -20.53 -11.08
C PHE A 302 6.51 -21.00 -11.64
N ASP A 303 6.30 -22.29 -11.54
CA ASP A 303 5.01 -22.92 -11.77
C ASP A 303 4.33 -23.25 -10.43
N MET A 304 3.03 -23.09 -10.39
CA MET A 304 2.17 -23.45 -9.26
C MET A 304 1.17 -24.50 -9.72
N ASP A 305 1.12 -25.64 -9.03
CA ASP A 305 0.10 -26.65 -9.27
C ASP A 305 -1.20 -26.26 -8.57
N THR A 306 -2.30 -26.29 -9.30
CA THR A 306 -3.65 -26.01 -8.81
C THR A 306 -4.61 -27.15 -9.18
N THR A 307 -5.78 -27.17 -8.57
CA THR A 307 -6.85 -28.16 -8.90
C THR A 307 -7.31 -28.07 -10.35
N SER A 308 -7.13 -26.91 -11.00
CA SER A 308 -7.52 -26.66 -12.39
C SER A 308 -6.36 -26.80 -13.38
N GLY A 309 -5.16 -27.17 -12.91
CA GLY A 309 -3.98 -27.32 -13.74
C GLY A 309 -2.80 -26.50 -13.21
N LYS A 310 -1.78 -26.34 -14.05
CA LYS A 310 -0.56 -25.62 -13.71
C LYS A 310 -0.65 -24.17 -14.15
N LEU A 311 -0.35 -23.24 -13.25
CA LEU A 311 -0.22 -21.80 -13.52
C LEU A 311 1.24 -21.41 -13.53
N HIS A 312 1.63 -20.61 -14.51
CA HIS A 312 2.96 -20.02 -14.59
C HIS A 312 2.95 -18.57 -14.10
N PHE A 313 3.97 -18.21 -13.32
CA PHE A 313 4.20 -16.87 -12.81
C PHE A 313 5.64 -16.43 -13.04
N GLN A 314 5.84 -15.16 -13.32
CA GLN A 314 7.15 -14.57 -13.56
C GLN A 314 7.25 -13.17 -12.92
N LYS A 315 8.46 -12.61 -12.90
CA LYS A 315 8.70 -11.24 -12.41
C LYS A 315 7.67 -10.26 -12.96
N GLY A 316 7.08 -9.46 -12.04
CA GLY A 316 6.04 -8.48 -12.32
C GLY A 316 4.62 -9.01 -12.20
N ASP A 317 4.43 -10.33 -12.16
CA ASP A 317 3.10 -10.90 -11.92
C ASP A 317 2.64 -10.66 -10.49
N SER A 318 1.33 -10.51 -10.34
CA SER A 318 0.64 -10.42 -9.06
C SER A 318 -0.64 -11.25 -9.09
N PHE A 319 -0.98 -11.84 -7.96
CA PHE A 319 -2.14 -12.74 -7.84
C PHE A 319 -2.65 -12.78 -6.40
N PHE A 320 -3.90 -13.20 -6.27
CA PHE A 320 -4.54 -13.42 -4.98
C PHE A 320 -4.63 -14.91 -4.69
N ILE A 321 -4.31 -15.28 -3.45
CA ILE A 321 -4.45 -16.63 -2.90
C ILE A 321 -5.60 -16.59 -1.90
N GLY A 322 -6.67 -17.33 -2.16
CA GLY A 322 -7.81 -17.42 -1.25
C GLY A 322 -7.50 -18.24 -0.01
N ALA A 323 -8.20 -17.97 1.09
CA ALA A 323 -7.97 -18.57 2.40
C ALA A 323 -8.03 -20.09 2.40
N ASN A 324 -8.96 -20.70 1.73
CA ASN A 324 -9.11 -22.17 1.73
C ASN A 324 -8.46 -22.82 0.51
N SER A 325 -7.30 -22.30 0.07
CA SER A 325 -6.58 -22.86 -1.09
C SER A 325 -5.92 -24.21 -0.80
N GLY A 326 -5.70 -24.54 0.47
CA GLY A 326 -4.91 -25.68 0.91
C GLY A 326 -3.42 -25.55 0.54
N PRO A 327 -2.63 -26.59 0.73
CA PRO A 327 -1.22 -26.57 0.35
C PRO A 327 -1.04 -26.31 -1.15
N LEU A 328 -0.26 -25.29 -1.48
CA LEU A 328 0.11 -24.91 -2.86
C LEU A 328 1.50 -25.46 -3.17
N ALA A 329 1.62 -26.27 -4.20
CA ALA A 329 2.91 -26.77 -4.66
C ALA A 329 3.53 -25.83 -5.70
N PHE A 330 4.79 -25.46 -5.49
CA PHE A 330 5.56 -24.57 -6.35
C PHE A 330 6.78 -25.30 -6.92
N SER A 331 7.16 -24.96 -8.14
CA SER A 331 8.43 -25.40 -8.71
C SER A 331 9.09 -24.29 -9.55
N GLY A 332 10.33 -23.95 -9.23
CA GLY A 332 11.06 -22.89 -9.94
C GLY A 332 12.02 -22.13 -9.05
N PHE A 333 12.30 -20.89 -9.44
CA PHE A 333 13.07 -19.94 -8.64
C PHE A 333 12.44 -18.57 -8.71
N ALA A 334 12.04 -18.00 -7.56
CA ALA A 334 11.46 -16.67 -7.50
C ALA A 334 11.64 -16.01 -6.14
N LYS A 335 11.60 -14.67 -6.12
CA LYS A 335 11.43 -13.87 -4.91
C LYS A 335 10.00 -13.34 -4.85
N LEU A 336 9.30 -13.60 -3.75
CA LEU A 336 7.91 -13.24 -3.55
C LEU A 336 7.77 -12.29 -2.36
N VAL A 337 6.90 -11.30 -2.51
CA VAL A 337 6.30 -10.57 -1.39
C VAL A 337 4.87 -11.04 -1.25
N LEU A 338 4.45 -11.37 -0.03
CA LEU A 338 3.09 -11.76 0.30
C LEU A 338 2.52 -10.76 1.32
N CYS A 339 1.38 -10.19 0.98
CA CYS A 339 0.63 -9.25 1.81
C CYS A 339 -0.64 -9.95 2.32
N SER A 340 -0.89 -9.93 3.61
CA SER A 340 -1.99 -10.66 4.24
C SER A 340 -2.65 -9.84 5.34
N PRO A 341 -3.91 -10.16 5.74
CA PRO A 341 -4.63 -9.43 6.79
C PRO A 341 -4.04 -9.64 8.18
N LYS A 342 -3.26 -10.67 8.36
CA LYS A 342 -2.57 -11.02 9.60
C LYS A 342 -1.34 -11.86 9.29
N ARG A 343 -0.48 -12.02 10.28
CA ARG A 343 0.69 -12.89 10.17
C ARG A 343 0.29 -14.30 9.71
N LEU A 344 0.96 -14.81 8.69
CA LEU A 344 0.77 -16.17 8.20
C LEU A 344 1.55 -17.13 9.12
N ILE A 345 0.86 -18.20 9.52
CA ILE A 345 1.45 -19.29 10.32
C ILE A 345 1.62 -20.47 9.37
N TYR A 346 2.84 -20.96 9.21
CA TYR A 346 3.23 -22.03 8.28
C TYR A 346 4.09 -23.09 8.96
#